data_b0544c6c2be4e1d208e74aace5f2ba55
#
_entry.id   b0544c6c2be4e1d208e74aace5f2ba55
#
_cell.length_a   1.000
_cell.length_b   1.000
_cell.length_c   1.000
_cell.angle_alpha   90.00
_cell.angle_beta   90.00
_cell.angle_gamma   90.00
#
_symmetry.space_group_name_H-M   'P 1'
#
loop_
_entity.id
_entity.type
_entity.pdbx_description
1 polymer ?
#
loop_
_entity_poly.entity_id
_entity_poly.type
_entity_poly.pdbx_seq_one_letter_code
_entity_poly.pdbx_strand_id
1 'polypeptide(L)'
;VYLPIIVISEGELYCFSSKHLHHGHQYHTKNKHGDDVTFYVPEEGQYEGKVVRLMDDGSRLRPIDISITKTVCGLLVSCTLLIVVFLLVAKSYSEREEKAPKGLQALIEPLIIYVRDDIARPNIGKDYEKYLPYLLTVFFFILLNNVLGLIPFFPFGANITGNIAVTATLALFTFFITNLTGKRHYYQDIFNTPGVPWWLKFPLPLMPMIELIGCFVKPFVLAVRLFANITAGHIV
;
A
#
# COMPACT_ATOMS: atom_id res chain seq x y z
N VAL A 1 -19.13 -3.07 12.04
CA VAL A 1 -19.51 -2.69 10.66
C VAL A 1 -19.53 -3.94 9.83
N TYR A 2 -20.65 -4.18 9.16
CA TYR A 2 -20.83 -5.35 8.32
C TYR A 2 -20.38 -5.02 6.90
N LEU A 3 -19.37 -5.76 6.43
CA LEU A 3 -18.79 -5.59 5.10
C LEU A 3 -19.25 -6.74 4.18
N PRO A 4 -19.35 -6.53 2.87
CA PRO A 4 -19.65 -7.58 1.93
C PRO A 4 -18.49 -8.57 1.83
N ILE A 5 -18.81 -9.84 1.98
CA ILE A 5 -17.91 -10.97 1.74
C ILE A 5 -18.16 -11.45 0.33
N ILE A 6 -17.10 -11.53 -0.46
CA ILE A 6 -17.13 -11.97 -1.85
C ILE A 6 -16.14 -13.11 -1.99
N VAL A 7 -16.66 -14.32 -2.20
CA VAL A 7 -15.82 -15.52 -2.33
C VAL A 7 -16.12 -16.23 -3.64
N ILE A 8 -15.07 -16.75 -4.26
CA ILE A 8 -15.17 -17.60 -5.46
C ILE A 8 -14.83 -19.04 -5.04
N SER A 9 -15.80 -19.93 -5.19
CA SER A 9 -15.65 -21.36 -4.94
C SER A 9 -16.12 -22.14 -6.15
N GLU A 10 -15.29 -23.04 -6.68
CA GLU A 10 -15.60 -23.87 -7.85
C GLU A 10 -16.07 -23.11 -9.10
N GLY A 11 -15.53 -21.87 -9.29
CA GLY A 11 -15.91 -21.02 -10.42
C GLY A 11 -17.21 -20.23 -10.23
N GLU A 12 -17.88 -20.36 -9.10
CA GLU A 12 -19.06 -19.60 -8.75
C GLU A 12 -18.74 -18.48 -7.75
N LEU A 13 -19.41 -17.34 -7.93
CA LEU A 13 -19.23 -16.15 -7.08
C LEU A 13 -20.37 -16.09 -6.06
N TYR A 14 -19.99 -16.07 -4.78
CA TYR A 14 -20.91 -15.93 -3.66
C TYR A 14 -20.70 -14.57 -3.01
N CYS A 15 -21.78 -13.83 -2.82
CA CYS A 15 -21.75 -12.52 -2.17
C CYS A 15 -22.75 -12.48 -1.03
N PHE A 16 -22.27 -12.25 0.20
CA PHE A 16 -23.11 -12.15 1.38
C PHE A 16 -22.49 -11.20 2.42
N SER A 17 -23.27 -10.81 3.42
CA SER A 17 -22.78 -9.89 4.46
C SER A 17 -21.99 -10.63 5.54
N SER A 18 -20.92 -10.03 6.05
CA SER A 18 -20.14 -10.53 7.19
C SER A 18 -20.96 -10.72 8.47
N LYS A 19 -22.18 -10.15 8.53
CA LYS A 19 -23.13 -10.37 9.63
C LYS A 19 -23.47 -11.84 9.82
N HIS A 20 -23.55 -12.61 8.75
CA HIS A 20 -23.95 -14.02 8.76
C HIS A 20 -22.86 -14.97 9.26
N LEU A 21 -21.60 -14.51 9.32
CA LEU A 21 -20.47 -15.31 9.79
C LEU A 21 -19.93 -14.87 11.17
N HIS A 22 -20.66 -13.97 11.86
CA HIS A 22 -20.25 -13.48 13.19
C HIS A 22 -20.45 -14.56 14.25
N HIS A 23 -19.50 -14.73 15.17
CA HIS A 23 -19.52 -15.69 16.27
C HIS A 23 -19.65 -17.18 15.84
N GLY A 24 -18.90 -17.59 14.82
CA GLY A 24 -18.90 -19.00 14.40
C GLY A 24 -20.17 -19.49 13.70
N HIS A 25 -21.11 -18.58 13.37
CA HIS A 25 -22.30 -18.96 12.63
C HIS A 25 -21.94 -19.46 11.23
N GLN A 26 -22.64 -20.52 10.82
CA GLN A 26 -22.54 -21.08 9.48
C GLN A 26 -23.55 -20.38 8.56
N TYR A 27 -23.10 -19.96 7.39
CA TYR A 27 -23.95 -19.40 6.36
C TYR A 27 -24.25 -20.45 5.30
N HIS A 28 -25.51 -20.81 5.17
CA HIS A 28 -26.00 -21.77 4.19
C HIS A 28 -26.53 -21.03 2.96
N THR A 29 -26.08 -21.42 1.80
CA THR A 29 -26.56 -20.90 0.50
C THR A 29 -26.61 -22.03 -0.52
N LYS A 30 -27.31 -21.82 -1.62
CA LYS A 30 -27.37 -22.80 -2.70
C LYS A 30 -26.50 -22.39 -3.87
N ASN A 31 -25.83 -23.36 -4.48
CA ASN A 31 -25.13 -23.15 -5.73
C ASN A 31 -26.13 -23.07 -6.90
N LYS A 32 -25.65 -22.78 -8.12
CA LYS A 32 -26.50 -22.75 -9.33
C LYS A 32 -27.12 -24.11 -9.67
N HIS A 33 -26.56 -25.19 -9.15
CA HIS A 33 -27.04 -26.56 -9.36
C HIS A 33 -28.05 -26.99 -8.29
N GLY A 34 -28.29 -26.17 -7.26
CA GLY A 34 -29.27 -26.41 -6.20
C GLY A 34 -28.70 -27.12 -4.97
N ASP A 35 -27.39 -27.44 -4.93
CA ASP A 35 -26.74 -28.08 -3.79
C ASP A 35 -26.50 -27.07 -2.66
N ASP A 36 -26.61 -27.52 -1.44
CA ASP A 36 -26.38 -26.68 -0.26
C ASP A 36 -24.87 -26.45 -0.05
N VAL A 37 -24.48 -25.18 0.03
CA VAL A 37 -23.10 -24.77 0.27
C VAL A 37 -23.02 -24.06 1.60
N THR A 38 -22.13 -24.50 2.47
CA THR A 38 -21.97 -23.92 3.81
C THR A 38 -20.63 -23.21 3.92
N PHE A 39 -20.67 -21.93 4.29
CA PHE A 39 -19.49 -21.13 4.60
C PHE A 39 -19.44 -20.84 6.09
N TYR A 40 -18.24 -20.84 6.67
CA TYR A 40 -18.01 -20.44 8.07
C TYR A 40 -16.60 -19.90 8.25
N VAL A 41 -16.35 -19.25 9.38
CA VAL A 41 -15.01 -18.77 9.78
C VAL A 41 -14.60 -19.57 11.02
N PRO A 42 -13.58 -20.45 10.92
CA PRO A 42 -13.06 -21.18 12.07
C PRO A 42 -12.41 -20.21 13.07
N GLU A 43 -12.67 -20.41 14.35
CA GLU A 43 -12.08 -19.67 15.45
C GLU A 43 -10.70 -20.24 15.86
N GLU A 44 -10.39 -21.49 15.47
CA GLU A 44 -9.13 -22.17 15.75
C GLU A 44 -8.65 -23.02 14.57
N GLY A 45 -7.33 -23.17 14.43
CA GLY A 45 -6.69 -24.08 13.48
C GLY A 45 -6.05 -23.39 12.27
N GLN A 46 -5.72 -24.18 11.23
CA GLN A 46 -4.95 -23.74 10.06
C GLN A 46 -5.62 -22.59 9.27
N TYR A 47 -6.93 -22.44 9.36
CA TYR A 47 -7.72 -21.44 8.63
C TYR A 47 -8.41 -20.44 9.55
N GLU A 48 -7.85 -20.19 10.74
CA GLU A 48 -8.36 -19.21 11.70
C GLU A 48 -8.60 -17.84 11.05
N GLY A 49 -9.79 -17.28 11.27
CA GLY A 49 -10.18 -15.96 10.76
C GLY A 49 -10.37 -15.86 9.25
N LYS A 50 -10.36 -16.98 8.50
CA LYS A 50 -10.57 -17.01 7.04
C LYS A 50 -11.90 -17.68 6.70
N VAL A 51 -12.52 -17.23 5.62
CA VAL A 51 -13.73 -17.88 5.12
C VAL A 51 -13.37 -19.24 4.53
N VAL A 52 -14.04 -20.29 5.02
CA VAL A 52 -13.84 -21.67 4.58
C VAL A 52 -15.18 -22.25 4.17
N ARG A 53 -15.18 -23.00 3.09
CA ARG A 53 -16.32 -23.82 2.67
C ARG A 53 -16.23 -25.20 3.29
N LEU A 54 -17.30 -25.65 3.92
CA LEU A 54 -17.46 -27.03 4.37
C LEU A 54 -18.01 -27.85 3.21
N MET A 55 -17.30 -28.93 2.86
CA MET A 55 -17.79 -29.91 1.89
C MET A 55 -18.58 -31.01 2.59
N ASP A 56 -19.45 -31.71 1.84
CA ASP A 56 -20.26 -32.81 2.36
C ASP A 56 -19.43 -33.93 2.95
N ASP A 57 -18.20 -34.10 2.48
CA ASP A 57 -17.19 -35.06 2.97
C ASP A 57 -16.52 -34.61 4.29
N GLY A 58 -16.93 -33.48 4.88
CA GLY A 58 -16.28 -32.90 6.05
C GLY A 58 -14.93 -32.23 5.79
N SER A 59 -14.46 -32.23 4.53
CA SER A 59 -13.24 -31.55 4.13
C SER A 59 -13.45 -30.02 4.09
N ARG A 60 -12.35 -29.28 4.38
CA ARG A 60 -12.34 -27.82 4.42
C ARG A 60 -11.65 -27.30 3.17
N LEU A 61 -12.39 -26.65 2.30
CA LEU A 61 -11.84 -26.00 1.10
C LEU A 61 -11.73 -24.49 1.36
N ARG A 62 -10.56 -23.93 1.07
CA ARG A 62 -10.38 -22.49 1.12
C ARG A 62 -10.77 -21.88 -0.23
N PRO A 63 -11.89 -21.14 -0.33
CA PRO A 63 -12.24 -20.43 -1.55
C PRO A 63 -11.27 -19.27 -1.80
N ILE A 64 -11.27 -18.73 -3.02
CA ILE A 64 -10.58 -17.47 -3.31
C ILE A 64 -11.42 -16.36 -2.71
N ASP A 65 -10.87 -15.72 -1.67
CA ASP A 65 -11.52 -14.64 -0.93
C ASP A 65 -11.10 -13.28 -1.51
N ILE A 66 -12.08 -12.57 -2.09
CA ILE A 66 -11.93 -11.20 -2.65
C ILE A 66 -12.78 -10.22 -1.80
N SER A 67 -13.04 -10.56 -0.58
CA SER A 67 -13.89 -9.77 0.31
C SER A 67 -13.30 -8.38 0.59
N ILE A 68 -14.18 -7.39 0.70
CA ILE A 68 -13.80 -6.05 1.13
C ILE A 68 -13.50 -6.09 2.63
N THR A 69 -12.23 -6.21 2.96
CA THR A 69 -11.78 -6.14 4.35
C THR A 69 -11.84 -4.70 4.88
N LYS A 70 -11.79 -4.54 6.20
CA LYS A 70 -11.72 -3.23 6.85
C LYS A 70 -10.55 -2.38 6.29
N THR A 71 -9.41 -3.00 6.03
CA THR A 71 -8.23 -2.34 5.45
C THR A 71 -8.49 -1.87 4.01
N VAL A 72 -9.11 -2.70 3.17
CA VAL A 72 -9.45 -2.35 1.78
C VAL A 72 -10.48 -1.22 1.75
N CYS A 73 -11.51 -1.28 2.59
CA CYS A 73 -12.48 -0.21 2.71
C CYS A 73 -11.82 1.11 3.12
N GLY A 74 -10.96 1.08 4.14
CA GLY A 74 -10.19 2.24 4.57
C GLY A 74 -9.30 2.81 3.46
N LEU A 75 -8.64 1.93 2.70
CA LEU A 75 -7.80 2.32 1.56
C LEU A 75 -8.62 3.03 0.46
N LEU A 76 -9.78 2.50 0.11
CA LEU A 76 -10.66 3.13 -0.87
C LEU A 76 -11.14 4.51 -0.40
N VAL A 77 -11.51 4.63 0.87
CA VAL A 77 -11.91 5.92 1.47
C VAL A 77 -10.75 6.91 1.47
N SER A 78 -9.55 6.49 1.85
CA SER A 78 -8.38 7.37 1.86
C SER A 78 -7.98 7.83 0.46
N CYS A 79 -8.02 6.95 -0.55
CA CYS A 79 -7.76 7.31 -1.94
C CYS A 79 -8.81 8.31 -2.46
N THR A 80 -10.09 8.07 -2.18
CA THR A 80 -11.17 8.98 -2.58
C THR A 80 -11.01 10.34 -1.92
N LEU A 81 -10.72 10.36 -0.63
CA LEU A 81 -10.49 11.61 0.11
C LEU A 81 -9.31 12.38 -0.47
N LEU A 82 -8.20 11.69 -0.78
CA LEU A 82 -7.02 12.30 -1.40
C LEU A 82 -7.37 12.94 -2.75
N ILE A 83 -8.10 12.23 -3.61
CA ILE A 83 -8.54 12.77 -4.91
C ILE A 83 -9.40 14.01 -4.70
N VAL A 84 -10.39 13.96 -3.81
CA VAL A 84 -11.29 15.09 -3.53
C VAL A 84 -10.49 16.30 -3.02
N VAL A 85 -9.58 16.10 -2.07
CA VAL A 85 -8.73 17.17 -1.53
C VAL A 85 -7.91 17.83 -2.64
N PHE A 86 -7.25 17.03 -3.49
CA PHE A 86 -6.44 17.58 -4.58
C PHE A 86 -7.27 18.28 -5.67
N LEU A 87 -8.46 17.79 -5.98
CA LEU A 87 -9.38 18.45 -6.91
C LEU A 87 -9.85 19.81 -6.34
N LEU A 88 -10.16 19.88 -5.04
CA LEU A 88 -10.53 21.15 -4.39
C LEU A 88 -9.37 22.14 -4.38
N VAL A 89 -8.15 21.66 -4.13
CA VAL A 89 -6.94 22.50 -4.16
C VAL A 89 -6.69 22.98 -5.59
N ALA A 90 -6.75 22.10 -6.58
CA ALA A 90 -6.57 22.46 -7.99
C ALA A 90 -7.60 23.52 -8.46
N LYS A 91 -8.86 23.36 -8.06
CA LYS A 91 -9.90 24.35 -8.32
C LYS A 91 -9.59 25.69 -7.67
N SER A 92 -9.10 25.68 -6.42
CA SER A 92 -8.71 26.91 -5.69
C SER A 92 -7.56 27.64 -6.38
N TYR A 93 -6.61 26.92 -7.00
CA TYR A 93 -5.55 27.54 -7.81
C TYR A 93 -6.11 28.23 -9.08
N SER A 94 -7.02 27.58 -9.77
CA SER A 94 -7.65 28.15 -10.98
C SER A 94 -8.47 29.42 -10.68
N GLU A 95 -9.13 29.47 -9.52
CA GLU A 95 -9.97 30.62 -9.12
C GLU A 95 -9.17 31.80 -8.52
N ARG A 96 -7.89 31.58 -8.14
CA ARG A 96 -7.11 32.54 -7.35
C ARG A 96 -5.67 32.70 -7.84
N GLU A 97 -5.47 32.81 -9.16
CA GLU A 97 -4.14 32.91 -9.78
C GLU A 97 -3.23 34.01 -9.20
N GLU A 98 -3.83 35.13 -8.68
CA GLU A 98 -3.07 36.27 -8.16
C GLU A 98 -3.31 36.56 -6.66
N LYS A 99 -4.01 35.68 -5.93
CA LYS A 99 -4.37 35.94 -4.52
C LYS A 99 -3.63 35.00 -3.58
N ALA A 100 -3.35 35.49 -2.37
CA ALA A 100 -2.73 34.68 -1.33
C ALA A 100 -3.52 33.39 -1.04
N PRO A 101 -2.84 32.25 -0.87
CA PRO A 101 -3.49 30.97 -0.59
C PRO A 101 -4.29 31.02 0.71
N LYS A 102 -5.49 30.43 0.72
CA LYS A 102 -6.36 30.36 1.91
C LYS A 102 -6.90 28.95 2.12
N GLY A 103 -7.16 28.61 3.39
CA GLY A 103 -7.76 27.32 3.77
C GLY A 103 -6.86 26.12 3.44
N LEU A 104 -7.42 25.10 2.79
CA LEU A 104 -6.69 23.86 2.42
C LEU A 104 -5.50 24.11 1.50
N GLN A 105 -5.61 25.09 0.59
CA GLN A 105 -4.50 25.48 -0.28
C GLN A 105 -3.29 25.95 0.54
N ALA A 106 -3.50 26.82 1.53
CA ALA A 106 -2.44 27.34 2.39
C ALA A 106 -1.76 26.25 3.25
N LEU A 107 -2.47 25.13 3.52
CA LEU A 107 -1.92 23.98 4.24
C LEU A 107 -1.10 23.08 3.31
N ILE A 108 -1.58 22.85 2.10
CA ILE A 108 -0.99 21.85 1.18
C ILE A 108 0.17 22.44 0.38
N GLU A 109 0.09 23.72 0.01
CA GLU A 109 1.11 24.40 -0.81
C GLU A 109 2.53 24.36 -0.20
N PRO A 110 2.77 24.65 1.09
CA PRO A 110 4.10 24.51 1.68
C PRO A 110 4.65 23.08 1.60
N LEU A 111 3.79 22.07 1.74
CA LEU A 111 4.20 20.66 1.63
C LEU A 111 4.57 20.30 0.20
N ILE A 112 3.84 20.81 -0.79
CA ILE A 112 4.18 20.61 -2.22
C ILE A 112 5.53 21.26 -2.53
N ILE A 113 5.75 22.48 -2.06
CA ILE A 113 7.00 23.22 -2.25
C ILE A 113 8.15 22.45 -1.59
N TYR A 114 7.96 21.99 -0.36
CA TYR A 114 8.94 21.16 0.34
C TYR A 114 9.33 19.90 -0.43
N VAL A 115 8.35 19.13 -0.88
CA VAL A 115 8.63 17.90 -1.67
C VAL A 115 9.33 18.23 -2.99
N ARG A 116 8.96 19.34 -3.65
CA ARG A 116 9.56 19.77 -4.89
C ARG A 116 10.99 20.26 -4.73
N ASP A 117 11.22 21.20 -3.79
CA ASP A 117 12.47 21.96 -3.69
C ASP A 117 13.50 21.28 -2.80
N ASP A 118 13.08 20.65 -1.69
CA ASP A 118 13.99 20.01 -0.74
C ASP A 118 14.19 18.52 -1.02
N ILE A 119 13.24 17.85 -1.69
CA ILE A 119 13.35 16.42 -1.96
C ILE A 119 13.60 16.15 -3.45
N ALA A 120 12.72 16.59 -4.35
CA ALA A 120 12.79 16.19 -5.75
C ALA A 120 13.96 16.83 -6.51
N ARG A 121 14.12 18.14 -6.42
CA ARG A 121 15.18 18.87 -7.14
C ARG A 121 16.59 18.42 -6.78
N PRO A 122 17.01 18.33 -5.50
CA PRO A 122 18.38 17.96 -5.17
C PRO A 122 18.69 16.50 -5.47
N ASN A 123 17.71 15.58 -5.39
CA ASN A 123 17.95 14.15 -5.56
C ASN A 123 17.81 13.65 -7.01
N ILE A 124 16.89 14.25 -7.80
CA ILE A 124 16.62 13.80 -9.18
C ILE A 124 17.31 14.70 -10.22
N GLY A 125 17.56 15.96 -9.89
CA GLY A 125 18.18 16.93 -10.79
C GLY A 125 17.21 17.43 -11.87
N LYS A 126 17.68 17.57 -13.13
CA LYS A 126 16.93 18.27 -14.20
C LYS A 126 15.59 17.61 -14.58
N ASP A 127 15.44 16.31 -14.37
CA ASP A 127 14.23 15.57 -14.78
C ASP A 127 13.20 15.43 -13.63
N TYR A 128 13.35 16.19 -12.56
CA TYR A 128 12.49 16.07 -11.37
C TYR A 128 10.99 16.26 -11.67
N GLU A 129 10.65 17.11 -12.64
CA GLU A 129 9.26 17.40 -12.99
C GLU A 129 8.49 16.15 -13.45
N LYS A 130 9.17 15.22 -14.12
CA LYS A 130 8.57 13.96 -14.59
C LYS A 130 8.17 13.04 -13.42
N TYR A 131 8.94 13.05 -12.33
CA TYR A 131 8.72 12.16 -11.18
C TYR A 131 7.99 12.84 -10.03
N LEU A 132 7.89 14.17 -10.08
CA LEU A 132 7.22 14.96 -9.05
C LEU A 132 5.78 14.52 -8.78
N PRO A 133 4.92 14.25 -9.77
CA PRO A 133 3.56 13.77 -9.52
C PRO A 133 3.51 12.46 -8.73
N TYR A 134 4.42 11.53 -9.05
CA TYR A 134 4.52 10.26 -8.33
C TYR A 134 4.97 10.48 -6.87
N LEU A 135 6.01 11.28 -6.67
CA LEU A 135 6.52 11.59 -5.33
C LEU A 135 5.46 12.27 -4.46
N LEU A 136 4.74 13.24 -5.02
CA LEU A 136 3.64 13.91 -4.33
C LEU A 136 2.52 12.93 -3.97
N THR A 137 2.15 12.05 -4.90
CA THR A 137 1.10 11.05 -4.66
C THR A 137 1.47 10.12 -3.51
N VAL A 138 2.69 9.57 -3.52
CA VAL A 138 3.15 8.68 -2.45
C VAL A 138 3.29 9.43 -1.12
N PHE A 139 3.85 10.63 -1.12
CA PHE A 139 4.01 11.45 0.07
C PHE A 139 2.66 11.75 0.73
N PHE A 140 1.71 12.30 -0.04
CA PHE A 140 0.40 12.64 0.50
C PHE A 140 -0.45 11.42 0.85
N PHE A 141 -0.29 10.31 0.12
CA PHE A 141 -0.95 9.06 0.47
C PHE A 141 -0.48 8.55 1.83
N ILE A 142 0.83 8.52 2.07
CA ILE A 142 1.39 8.10 3.36
C ILE A 142 0.99 9.09 4.47
N LEU A 143 1.13 10.39 4.22
CA LEU A 143 0.79 11.43 5.19
C LEU A 143 -0.69 11.35 5.60
N LEU A 144 -1.59 11.26 4.62
CA LEU A 144 -3.02 11.19 4.86
C LEU A 144 -3.39 9.93 5.66
N ASN A 145 -2.87 8.77 5.24
CA ASN A 145 -3.16 7.51 5.93
C ASN A 145 -2.60 7.49 7.37
N ASN A 146 -1.46 8.12 7.61
CA ASN A 146 -0.91 8.26 8.96
C ASN A 146 -1.80 9.15 9.83
N VAL A 147 -2.25 10.28 9.30
CA VAL A 147 -3.18 11.19 10.01
C VAL A 147 -4.53 10.49 10.27
N LEU A 148 -5.08 9.81 9.27
CA LEU A 148 -6.34 9.07 9.43
C LEU A 148 -6.20 7.88 10.40
N GLY A 149 -5.03 7.25 10.43
CA GLY A 149 -4.72 6.16 11.36
C GLY A 149 -4.69 6.59 12.83
N LEU A 150 -4.38 7.86 13.12
CA LEU A 150 -4.43 8.42 14.47
C LEU A 150 -5.87 8.70 14.96
N ILE A 151 -6.84 8.75 14.06
CA ILE A 151 -8.23 9.02 14.40
C ILE A 151 -8.93 7.69 14.73
N PRO A 152 -9.38 7.44 15.99
CA PRO A 152 -9.90 6.14 16.42
C PRO A 152 -11.34 5.88 15.98
N PHE A 153 -11.87 6.59 14.98
CA PHE A 153 -13.23 6.42 14.49
C PHE A 153 -13.27 5.68 13.15
N PHE A 154 -14.23 4.76 13.01
CA PHE A 154 -14.51 4.12 11.73
C PHE A 154 -15.04 5.15 10.71
N PRO A 155 -14.60 5.10 9.43
CA PRO A 155 -13.75 4.11 8.78
C PRO A 155 -12.24 4.36 8.96
N PHE A 156 -11.84 5.41 9.66
CA PHE A 156 -10.46 5.91 9.74
C PHE A 156 -9.56 5.12 10.70
N GLY A 157 -10.12 4.42 11.70
CA GLY A 157 -9.36 3.59 12.63
C GLY A 157 -8.74 2.30 12.04
N ALA A 158 -8.75 2.14 10.70
CA ALA A 158 -7.97 1.11 10.04
C ALA A 158 -6.55 1.65 9.81
N ASN A 159 -5.58 1.14 10.57
CA ASN A 159 -4.17 1.46 10.36
C ASN A 159 -3.68 0.84 9.05
N ILE A 160 -3.91 1.54 7.92
CA ILE A 160 -3.62 1.05 6.57
C ILE A 160 -2.12 0.93 6.36
N THR A 161 -1.37 1.93 6.78
CA THR A 161 0.10 1.99 6.67
C THR A 161 0.80 1.13 7.72
N GLY A 162 0.10 0.70 8.77
CA GLY A 162 0.53 -0.34 9.70
C GLY A 162 0.35 -1.77 9.16
N ASN A 163 -0.23 -1.93 7.97
CA ASN A 163 -0.28 -3.23 7.29
C ASN A 163 0.96 -3.42 6.43
N ILE A 164 1.78 -4.41 6.78
CA ILE A 164 3.05 -4.70 6.08
C ILE A 164 2.84 -4.99 4.58
N ALA A 165 1.69 -5.53 4.18
CA ALA A 165 1.39 -5.77 2.78
C ALA A 165 1.27 -4.47 1.99
N VAL A 166 0.66 -3.43 2.56
CA VAL A 166 0.53 -2.10 1.93
C VAL A 166 1.89 -1.42 1.84
N THR A 167 2.66 -1.41 2.92
CA THR A 167 4.00 -0.79 2.95
C THR A 167 4.98 -1.51 2.04
N ALA A 168 4.93 -2.85 1.98
CA ALA A 168 5.73 -3.65 1.06
C ALA A 168 5.36 -3.37 -0.41
N THR A 169 4.07 -3.23 -0.72
CA THR A 169 3.61 -2.89 -2.07
C THR A 169 4.13 -1.51 -2.50
N LEU A 170 4.04 -0.49 -1.65
CA LEU A 170 4.58 0.85 -1.93
C LEU A 170 6.10 0.81 -2.14
N ALA A 171 6.82 0.05 -1.31
CA ALA A 171 8.26 -0.12 -1.44
C ALA A 171 8.64 -0.83 -2.75
N LEU A 172 7.89 -1.86 -3.16
CA LEU A 172 8.07 -2.55 -4.43
C LEU A 172 7.79 -1.63 -5.63
N PHE A 173 6.73 -0.84 -5.62
CA PHE A 173 6.48 0.14 -6.67
C PHE A 173 7.63 1.14 -6.79
N THR A 174 8.12 1.67 -5.67
CA THR A 174 9.26 2.57 -5.65
C THR A 174 10.51 1.89 -6.21
N PHE A 175 10.75 0.64 -5.82
CA PHE A 175 11.87 -0.16 -6.34
C PHE A 175 11.78 -0.34 -7.86
N PHE A 176 10.62 -0.74 -8.39
CA PHE A 176 10.44 -0.92 -9.82
C PHE A 176 10.62 0.40 -10.58
N ILE A 177 10.01 1.49 -10.12
CA ILE A 177 10.14 2.79 -10.76
C ILE A 177 11.61 3.24 -10.76
N THR A 178 12.32 3.14 -9.64
CA THR A 178 13.72 3.52 -9.54
C THR A 178 14.60 2.70 -10.48
N ASN A 179 14.41 1.37 -10.51
CA ASN A 179 15.22 0.50 -11.35
C ASN A 179 14.88 0.63 -12.84
N LEU A 180 13.59 0.70 -13.22
CA LEU A 180 13.20 0.84 -14.64
C LEU A 180 13.54 2.20 -15.23
N THR A 181 13.60 3.23 -14.39
CA THR A 181 13.86 4.61 -14.81
C THR A 181 15.30 5.02 -14.61
N GLY A 182 16.11 4.18 -13.95
CA GLY A 182 17.53 4.41 -13.71
C GLY A 182 18.27 4.74 -15.01
N LYS A 183 18.99 5.86 -15.03
CA LYS A 183 19.84 6.22 -16.17
C LYS A 183 21.05 5.28 -16.23
N ARG A 184 21.73 5.27 -17.38
CA ARG A 184 22.94 4.47 -17.59
C ARG A 184 23.98 4.67 -16.48
N HIS A 185 24.09 5.86 -15.92
CA HIS A 185 24.98 6.17 -14.81
C HIS A 185 24.61 5.39 -13.53
N TYR A 186 23.33 5.23 -13.22
CA TYR A 186 22.86 4.44 -12.09
C TYR A 186 23.30 2.96 -12.17
N TYR A 187 23.18 2.36 -13.36
CA TYR A 187 23.65 0.99 -13.57
C TYR A 187 25.18 0.89 -13.60
N GLN A 188 25.85 1.93 -14.11
CA GLN A 188 27.31 2.00 -14.06
C GLN A 188 27.82 2.08 -12.62
N ASP A 189 27.13 2.82 -11.75
CA ASP A 189 27.49 2.91 -10.33
C ASP A 189 27.31 1.57 -9.61
N ILE A 190 26.28 0.80 -9.95
CA ILE A 190 26.05 -0.54 -9.38
C ILE A 190 27.14 -1.52 -9.83
N PHE A 191 27.49 -1.55 -11.14
CA PHE A 191 28.43 -2.54 -11.68
C PHE A 191 29.87 -2.07 -11.68
N ASN A 192 30.12 -0.78 -11.72
CA ASN A 192 31.48 -0.19 -11.80
C ASN A 192 31.58 1.06 -10.91
N THR A 193 31.41 0.90 -9.62
CA THR A 193 31.50 1.99 -8.63
C THR A 193 32.78 2.80 -8.83
N PRO A 194 32.69 4.13 -9.10
CA PRO A 194 33.86 4.97 -9.27
C PRO A 194 34.62 5.10 -7.94
N GLY A 195 35.98 5.14 -8.02
CA GLY A 195 36.83 5.30 -6.83
C GLY A 195 37.21 4.02 -6.11
N VAL A 196 36.80 2.85 -6.57
CA VAL A 196 37.18 1.57 -5.98
C VAL A 196 38.37 0.99 -6.71
N PRO A 197 39.49 0.57 -6.00
CA PRO A 197 40.63 -0.07 -6.58
C PRO A 197 40.25 -1.29 -7.41
N TRP A 198 40.98 -1.51 -8.53
CA TRP A 198 40.65 -2.57 -9.48
C TRP A 198 40.77 -4.00 -8.88
N TRP A 199 41.60 -4.21 -7.88
CA TRP A 199 41.78 -5.49 -7.18
C TRP A 199 40.57 -5.91 -6.34
N LEU A 200 39.67 -4.98 -5.97
CA LEU A 200 38.36 -5.27 -5.35
C LEU A 200 37.27 -5.57 -6.40
N LYS A 201 37.55 -5.27 -7.68
CA LYS A 201 36.66 -5.56 -8.80
C LYS A 201 37.02 -6.89 -9.48
N PHE A 202 38.27 -7.34 -9.36
CA PHE A 202 38.79 -8.58 -9.96
C PHE A 202 39.87 -9.18 -9.05
N PRO A 203 39.88 -10.51 -8.68
CA PRO A 203 39.07 -11.61 -9.26
C PRO A 203 37.73 -11.84 -8.61
N LEU A 204 37.44 -11.27 -7.45
CA LEU A 204 36.12 -11.39 -6.77
C LEU A 204 35.37 -10.06 -6.88
N PRO A 205 34.25 -10.00 -7.62
CA PRO A 205 33.46 -8.78 -7.78
C PRO A 205 32.63 -8.50 -6.51
N LEU A 206 33.33 -8.30 -5.37
CA LEU A 206 32.68 -8.07 -4.08
C LEU A 206 31.84 -6.79 -4.07
N MET A 207 32.35 -5.71 -4.68
CA MET A 207 31.69 -4.42 -4.69
C MET A 207 30.37 -4.43 -5.49
N PRO A 208 30.31 -4.94 -6.73
CA PRO A 208 29.07 -5.13 -7.44
C PRO A 208 28.08 -6.04 -6.72
N MET A 209 28.55 -7.10 -6.03
CA MET A 209 27.69 -7.96 -5.24
C MET A 209 27.04 -7.23 -4.06
N ILE A 210 27.82 -6.45 -3.31
CA ILE A 210 27.33 -5.65 -2.18
C ILE A 210 26.32 -4.61 -2.66
N GLU A 211 26.59 -3.92 -3.77
CA GLU A 211 25.69 -2.91 -4.32
C GLU A 211 24.40 -3.55 -4.86
N LEU A 212 24.50 -4.71 -5.50
CA LEU A 212 23.32 -5.46 -5.95
C LEU A 212 22.46 -5.91 -4.77
N ILE A 213 23.05 -6.48 -3.72
CA ILE A 213 22.35 -6.83 -2.48
C ILE A 213 21.72 -5.56 -1.86
N GLY A 214 22.48 -4.45 -1.82
CA GLY A 214 21.97 -3.16 -1.34
C GLY A 214 20.74 -2.69 -2.10
N CYS A 215 20.71 -2.89 -3.41
CA CYS A 215 19.56 -2.55 -4.25
C CYS A 215 18.27 -3.28 -3.81
N PHE A 216 18.36 -4.56 -3.42
CA PHE A 216 17.22 -5.33 -2.91
C PHE A 216 16.90 -5.04 -1.44
N VAL A 217 17.92 -4.74 -0.64
CA VAL A 217 17.74 -4.43 0.79
C VAL A 217 17.06 -3.07 0.99
N LYS A 218 17.35 -2.07 0.13
CA LYS A 218 16.76 -0.72 0.22
C LYS A 218 15.23 -0.71 0.30
N PRO A 219 14.46 -1.37 -0.61
CA PRO A 219 13.00 -1.41 -0.51
C PRO A 219 12.52 -2.19 0.72
N PHE A 220 13.21 -3.25 1.12
CA PHE A 220 12.87 -3.99 2.32
C PHE A 220 13.01 -3.12 3.59
N VAL A 221 14.14 -2.41 3.73
CA VAL A 221 14.35 -1.49 4.86
C VAL A 221 13.33 -0.36 4.84
N LEU A 222 12.97 0.15 3.66
CA LEU A 222 11.93 1.19 3.52
C LEU A 222 10.58 0.69 4.03
N ALA A 223 10.15 -0.51 3.61
CA ALA A 223 8.90 -1.11 4.06
C ALA A 223 8.86 -1.33 5.57
N VAL A 224 9.93 -1.94 6.13
CA VAL A 224 10.05 -2.21 7.56
C VAL A 224 10.08 -0.90 8.37
N ARG A 225 10.80 0.13 7.90
CA ARG A 225 10.86 1.42 8.58
C ARG A 225 9.48 2.08 8.64
N LEU A 226 8.75 2.09 7.53
CA LEU A 226 7.42 2.68 7.49
C LEU A 226 6.46 1.93 8.41
N PHE A 227 6.44 0.60 8.32
CA PHE A 227 5.64 -0.26 9.18
C PHE A 227 5.97 -0.07 10.68
N ALA A 228 7.26 -0.12 11.04
CA ALA A 228 7.70 -0.02 12.43
C ALA A 228 7.37 1.34 13.05
N ASN A 229 7.59 2.44 12.32
CA ASN A 229 7.30 3.79 12.83
C ASN A 229 5.82 3.96 13.14
N ILE A 230 4.93 3.44 12.29
CA ILE A 230 3.49 3.57 12.49
C ILE A 230 3.02 2.65 13.61
N THR A 231 3.52 1.41 13.65
CA THR A 231 3.16 0.45 14.71
C THR A 231 3.64 0.96 16.08
N ALA A 232 4.85 1.51 16.17
CA ALA A 232 5.35 2.13 17.39
C ALA A 232 4.50 3.32 17.85
N GLY A 233 4.05 4.16 16.90
CA GLY A 233 3.18 5.30 17.22
C GLY A 233 1.76 4.92 17.68
N HIS A 234 1.32 3.67 17.43
CA HIS A 234 0.04 3.15 17.93
C HIS A 234 0.14 2.45 19.29
N ILE A 235 1.35 2.08 19.73
CA ILE A 235 1.56 1.36 21.00
C ILE A 235 1.78 2.36 22.15
N VAL A 236 2.24 3.55 21.83
CA VAL A 236 2.45 4.65 22.80
C VAL A 236 1.16 5.45 22.95
#